data_d1fc98080067814720cf17cfc21223f2
#
_entry.id   d1fc98080067814720cf17cfc21223f2
#
_cell.length_a   1.000
_cell.length_b   1.000
_cell.length_c   1.000
_cell.angle_alpha   90.00
_cell.angle_beta   90.00
_cell.angle_gamma   90.00
#
_symmetry.space_group_name_H-M   'P 1'
#
loop_
_entity.id
_entity.type
_entity.pdbx_description
1 polymer ?
#
loop_
_entity_poly.entity_id
_entity_poly.type
_entity_poly.pdbx_seq_one_letter_code
_entity_poly.pdbx_strand_id
1 'polypeptide(L)'
;MVEVRLIKKDYRQLPLHYAVIVGKYEGKWVLCQHKKRTTWEVPGGHIEEGETPEEAARRELYEESGAQDFQLYPIGAYGVKQKREASGLVEEDFGMLYFAQIFSFQPLPQNFEMKRVELFDTLPQEMTYPHIQPFLVEMVQQAGF
;
A
#
# COMPACT_ATOMS: atom_id res chain seq x y z
N MET A 1 0.91 -2.82 20.47
CA MET A 1 2.19 -2.97 19.76
C MET A 1 1.95 -3.44 18.35
N VAL A 2 2.59 -2.81 17.38
CA VAL A 2 2.54 -3.21 15.95
C VAL A 2 3.98 -3.37 15.49
N GLU A 3 4.28 -4.51 14.89
CA GLU A 3 5.59 -4.77 14.28
C GLU A 3 5.42 -5.03 12.79
N VAL A 4 6.23 -4.35 11.97
CA VAL A 4 6.25 -4.53 10.52
C VAL A 4 7.62 -5.07 10.13
N ARG A 5 7.64 -6.11 9.30
CA ARG A 5 8.89 -6.69 8.82
C ARG A 5 8.82 -7.07 7.36
N LEU A 6 9.95 -6.96 6.67
CA LEU A 6 10.09 -7.47 5.31
C LEU A 6 10.42 -8.97 5.40
N ILE A 7 9.73 -9.78 4.60
CA ILE A 7 9.96 -11.22 4.57
C ILE A 7 11.05 -11.52 3.54
N LYS A 8 12.18 -12.01 4.02
CA LYS A 8 13.36 -12.28 3.18
C LYS A 8 13.43 -13.70 2.62
N LYS A 9 12.53 -14.57 3.08
CA LYS A 9 12.43 -15.95 2.63
C LYS A 9 11.47 -16.07 1.45
N ASP A 10 11.38 -17.28 0.87
CA ASP A 10 10.39 -17.56 -0.16
C ASP A 10 8.99 -17.33 0.41
N TYR A 11 8.29 -16.32 -0.12
CA TYR A 11 6.98 -15.90 0.35
C TYR A 11 5.83 -16.57 -0.40
N ARG A 12 6.11 -17.40 -1.41
CA ARG A 12 5.06 -18.06 -2.20
C ARG A 12 4.23 -19.03 -1.37
N GLN A 13 4.76 -19.46 -0.24
CA GLN A 13 4.03 -20.32 0.70
C GLN A 13 3.21 -19.55 1.73
N LEU A 14 3.31 -18.21 1.76
CA LEU A 14 2.62 -17.39 2.73
C LEU A 14 1.20 -17.04 2.25
N PRO A 15 0.22 -16.94 3.17
CA PRO A 15 -1.12 -16.47 2.81
C PRO A 15 -1.09 -14.95 2.65
N LEU A 16 -0.82 -14.48 1.44
CA LEU A 16 -0.81 -13.05 1.14
C LEU A 16 -2.23 -12.55 1.00
N HIS A 17 -2.63 -11.62 1.88
CA HIS A 17 -3.99 -11.08 1.90
C HIS A 17 -4.10 -9.68 1.30
N TYR A 18 -2.99 -8.93 1.27
CA TYR A 18 -3.00 -7.54 0.87
C TYR A 18 -1.98 -7.27 -0.23
N ALA A 19 -2.29 -6.30 -1.09
CA ALA A 19 -1.33 -5.69 -1.99
C ALA A 19 -1.27 -4.21 -1.66
N VAL A 20 -0.07 -3.67 -1.42
CA VAL A 20 0.15 -2.27 -1.05
C VAL A 20 1.15 -1.67 -2.02
N ILE A 21 0.85 -0.47 -2.49
CA ILE A 21 1.64 0.19 -3.52
C ILE A 21 2.12 1.55 -3.02
N VAL A 22 3.42 1.69 -2.90
CA VAL A 22 4.05 2.98 -2.64
C VAL A 22 4.39 3.57 -4.00
N GLY A 23 3.75 4.69 -4.34
CA GLY A 23 3.89 5.29 -5.67
C GLY A 23 4.57 6.64 -5.64
N LYS A 24 5.26 6.96 -6.73
CA LYS A 24 5.81 8.29 -7.00
C LYS A 24 5.35 8.80 -8.35
N TYR A 25 5.07 10.10 -8.39
CA TYR A 25 4.83 10.84 -9.61
C TYR A 25 5.68 12.10 -9.58
N GLU A 26 6.52 12.28 -10.59
CA GLU A 26 7.47 13.41 -10.66
C GLU A 26 8.28 13.59 -9.37
N GLY A 27 8.73 12.47 -8.78
CA GLY A 27 9.54 12.46 -7.58
C GLY A 27 8.80 12.66 -6.26
N LYS A 28 7.48 12.77 -6.30
CA LYS A 28 6.67 12.99 -5.10
C LYS A 28 5.84 11.77 -4.75
N TRP A 29 5.64 11.55 -3.47
CA TRP A 29 4.82 10.45 -2.97
C TRP A 29 3.35 10.68 -3.32
N VAL A 30 2.69 9.63 -3.79
CA VAL A 30 1.27 9.66 -4.15
C VAL A 30 0.49 9.03 -3.01
N LEU A 31 -0.34 9.84 -2.34
CA LEU A 31 -1.18 9.37 -1.24
C LEU A 31 -2.64 9.67 -1.54
N CYS A 32 -3.51 8.85 -0.97
CA CYS A 32 -4.95 9.00 -1.14
C CYS A 32 -5.65 9.18 0.21
N GLN A 33 -6.86 9.73 0.16
CA GLN A 33 -7.66 10.00 1.35
C GLN A 33 -9.03 9.37 1.19
N HIS A 34 -9.38 8.51 2.17
CA HIS A 34 -10.67 7.84 2.22
C HIS A 34 -11.80 8.85 2.42
N LYS A 35 -12.96 8.59 1.82
CA LYS A 35 -14.15 9.47 1.91
C LYS A 35 -14.58 9.78 3.33
N LYS A 36 -14.35 8.87 4.26
CA LYS A 36 -14.76 9.00 5.66
C LYS A 36 -13.66 9.49 6.58
N ARG A 37 -12.49 9.88 6.04
CA ARG A 37 -11.33 10.24 6.85
C ARG A 37 -10.72 11.56 6.40
N THR A 38 -9.88 12.10 7.27
CA THR A 38 -9.05 13.28 6.97
C THR A 38 -7.56 12.93 6.95
N THR A 39 -7.25 11.64 7.10
CA THR A 39 -5.90 11.12 7.12
C THR A 39 -5.51 10.55 5.75
N TRP A 40 -4.21 10.35 5.56
CA TRP A 40 -3.64 9.94 4.28
C TRP A 40 -3.08 8.53 4.34
N GLU A 41 -3.10 7.85 3.21
CA GLU A 41 -2.61 6.48 3.11
C GLU A 41 -2.07 6.19 1.71
N VAL A 42 -1.18 5.20 1.62
CA VAL A 42 -0.76 4.69 0.31
C VAL A 42 -1.86 3.79 -0.25
N PRO A 43 -1.99 3.69 -1.58
CA PRO A 43 -2.97 2.79 -2.18
C PRO A 43 -2.72 1.33 -1.80
N GLY A 44 -3.78 0.58 -1.63
CA GLY A 44 -3.71 -0.84 -1.32
C GLY A 44 -5.04 -1.39 -0.86
N GLY A 45 -5.11 -2.71 -0.79
CA GLY A 45 -6.30 -3.39 -0.32
C GLY A 45 -6.17 -4.90 -0.40
N HIS A 46 -7.27 -5.57 -0.17
CA HIS A 46 -7.31 -7.03 -0.18
C HIS A 46 -7.09 -7.60 -1.58
N ILE A 47 -6.33 -8.69 -1.64
CA ILE A 47 -6.22 -9.51 -2.85
C ILE A 47 -7.51 -10.31 -2.93
N GLU A 48 -8.23 -10.17 -4.04
CA GLU A 48 -9.50 -10.87 -4.25
C GLU A 48 -9.27 -12.30 -4.72
N GLU A 49 -10.27 -13.16 -4.51
CA GLU A 49 -10.20 -14.53 -4.96
C GLU A 49 -9.93 -14.60 -6.46
N GLY A 50 -8.96 -15.40 -6.85
CA GLY A 50 -8.56 -15.55 -8.25
C GLY A 50 -7.59 -14.50 -8.77
N GLU A 51 -7.30 -13.46 -7.97
CA GLU A 51 -6.29 -12.45 -8.35
C GLU A 51 -4.90 -12.88 -7.91
N THR A 52 -3.91 -12.57 -8.75
CA THR A 52 -2.52 -12.56 -8.29
C THR A 52 -2.26 -11.29 -7.48
N PRO A 53 -1.22 -11.26 -6.64
CA PRO A 53 -0.86 -10.01 -5.93
C PRO A 53 -0.62 -8.84 -6.88
N GLU A 54 0.01 -9.07 -8.04
CA GLU A 54 0.24 -8.01 -9.02
C GLU A 54 -1.06 -7.48 -9.61
N GLU A 55 -2.00 -8.37 -9.93
CA GLU A 55 -3.31 -7.96 -10.44
C GLU A 55 -4.05 -7.11 -9.42
N ALA A 56 -4.02 -7.52 -8.14
CA ALA A 56 -4.62 -6.74 -7.07
C ALA A 56 -3.96 -5.38 -6.93
N ALA A 57 -2.61 -5.32 -7.01
CA ALA A 57 -1.87 -4.08 -6.90
C ALA A 57 -2.25 -3.11 -8.04
N ARG A 58 -2.34 -3.58 -9.27
CA ARG A 58 -2.73 -2.75 -10.41
C ARG A 58 -4.16 -2.22 -10.25
N ARG A 59 -5.06 -3.07 -9.83
CA ARG A 59 -6.47 -2.69 -9.61
C ARG A 59 -6.59 -1.66 -8.49
N GLU A 60 -5.99 -1.92 -7.33
CA GLU A 60 -6.06 -1.01 -6.19
C GLU A 60 -5.41 0.35 -6.49
N LEU A 61 -4.27 0.35 -7.18
CA LEU A 61 -3.60 1.59 -7.54
C LEU A 61 -4.49 2.48 -8.41
N TYR A 62 -5.16 1.88 -9.40
CA TYR A 62 -6.09 2.62 -10.24
C TYR A 62 -7.31 3.10 -9.45
N GLU A 63 -7.95 2.21 -8.69
CA GLU A 63 -9.17 2.54 -7.94
C GLU A 63 -8.94 3.67 -6.94
N GLU A 64 -7.78 3.70 -6.31
CA GLU A 64 -7.50 4.61 -5.21
C GLU A 64 -6.70 5.86 -5.60
N SER A 65 -6.12 5.90 -6.79
CA SER A 65 -5.37 7.08 -7.23
C SER A 65 -5.71 7.56 -8.64
N GLY A 66 -6.32 6.71 -9.45
CA GLY A 66 -6.55 7.04 -10.86
C GLY A 66 -5.30 6.86 -11.72
N ALA A 67 -4.22 6.28 -11.19
CA ALA A 67 -3.02 6.06 -11.97
C ALA A 67 -3.32 5.20 -13.19
N GLN A 68 -2.90 5.65 -14.37
CA GLN A 68 -3.15 4.98 -15.63
C GLN A 68 -1.91 4.34 -16.21
N ASP A 69 -0.87 5.14 -16.48
CA ASP A 69 0.39 4.64 -16.97
C ASP A 69 1.40 4.60 -15.83
N PHE A 70 1.92 3.43 -15.56
CA PHE A 70 2.89 3.24 -14.49
C PHE A 70 3.68 1.97 -14.71
N GLN A 71 4.86 1.92 -14.12
CA GLN A 71 5.67 0.71 -14.00
C GLN A 71 5.61 0.23 -12.56
N LEU A 72 5.36 -1.06 -12.37
CA LEU A 72 5.20 -1.68 -11.07
C LEU A 72 6.40 -2.57 -10.78
N TYR A 73 7.03 -2.37 -9.62
CA TYR A 73 8.20 -3.12 -9.19
C TYR A 73 7.90 -3.84 -7.89
N PRO A 74 8.03 -5.17 -7.84
CA PRO A 74 7.84 -5.88 -6.58
C PRO A 74 9.01 -5.60 -5.63
N ILE A 75 8.68 -5.24 -4.40
CA ILE A 75 9.67 -5.01 -3.34
C ILE A 75 9.85 -6.27 -2.53
N GLY A 76 8.75 -6.91 -2.14
CA GLY A 76 8.77 -8.13 -1.36
C GLY A 76 7.53 -8.29 -0.52
N ALA A 77 7.40 -9.46 0.09
CA ALA A 77 6.33 -9.68 1.05
C ALA A 77 6.68 -9.00 2.38
N TYR A 78 5.66 -8.57 3.10
CA TYR A 78 5.81 -8.01 4.43
C TYR A 78 4.82 -8.65 5.39
N GLY A 79 5.15 -8.61 6.68
CA GLY A 79 4.27 -9.08 7.73
C GLY A 79 3.98 -7.97 8.72
N VAL A 80 2.75 -7.92 9.22
CA VAL A 80 2.33 -7.01 10.28
C VAL A 80 1.85 -7.84 11.45
N LYS A 81 2.60 -7.78 12.56
CA LYS A 81 2.22 -8.42 13.81
C LYS A 81 1.51 -7.43 14.71
N GLN A 82 0.34 -7.79 15.19
CA GLN A 82 -0.37 -6.99 16.15
C GLN A 82 -1.29 -7.85 16.99
N LYS A 83 -1.58 -7.37 18.21
CA LYS A 83 -2.50 -8.05 19.11
C LYS A 83 -3.93 -7.77 18.64
N ARG A 84 -4.71 -8.82 18.45
CA ARG A 84 -6.14 -8.71 18.12
C ARG A 84 -6.94 -8.49 19.40
N GLU A 85 -7.78 -7.46 19.42
CA GLU A 85 -8.62 -7.16 20.59
C GLU A 85 -9.60 -8.30 20.89
N ALA A 86 -10.20 -8.87 19.84
CA ALA A 86 -11.22 -9.90 20.01
C ALA A 86 -10.70 -11.19 20.66
N SER A 87 -9.50 -11.63 20.28
CA SER A 87 -8.92 -12.88 20.76
C SER A 87 -7.88 -12.70 21.85
N GLY A 88 -7.30 -11.51 21.97
CA GLY A 88 -6.15 -11.24 22.83
C GLY A 88 -4.86 -11.86 22.34
N LEU A 89 -4.86 -12.49 21.18
CA LEU A 89 -3.69 -13.16 20.62
C LEU A 89 -2.94 -12.24 19.65
N VAL A 90 -1.63 -12.45 19.56
CA VAL A 90 -0.78 -11.78 18.56
C VAL A 90 -0.87 -12.58 17.27
N GLU A 91 -1.29 -11.89 16.21
CA GLU A 91 -1.40 -12.49 14.87
C GLU A 91 -0.54 -11.71 13.89
N GLU A 92 -0.09 -12.39 12.84
CA GLU A 92 0.65 -11.76 11.76
C GLU A 92 -0.13 -11.87 10.45
N ASP A 93 -0.42 -10.74 9.84
CA ASP A 93 -1.02 -10.67 8.50
C ASP A 93 0.08 -10.37 7.48
N PHE A 94 -0.06 -10.93 6.28
CA PHE A 94 0.95 -10.80 5.23
C PHE A 94 0.37 -10.10 4.01
N GLY A 95 1.23 -9.32 3.37
CA GLY A 95 0.90 -8.65 2.13
C GLY A 95 2.10 -8.58 1.20
N MET A 96 1.84 -8.15 -0.02
CA MET A 96 2.89 -7.90 -1.01
C MET A 96 3.05 -6.41 -1.22
N LEU A 97 4.29 -5.94 -1.11
CA LEU A 97 4.64 -4.53 -1.26
C LEU A 97 5.21 -4.28 -2.64
N TYR A 98 4.70 -3.24 -3.30
CA TYR A 98 5.16 -2.80 -4.61
C TYR A 98 5.58 -1.33 -4.56
N PHE A 99 6.50 -0.97 -5.45
CA PHE A 99 6.73 0.41 -5.80
C PHE A 99 6.15 0.67 -7.20
N ALA A 100 5.48 1.82 -7.38
CA ALA A 100 4.98 2.22 -8.69
C ALA A 100 5.60 3.55 -9.10
N GLN A 101 6.25 3.57 -10.27
CA GLN A 101 6.60 4.82 -10.94
C GLN A 101 5.42 5.20 -11.82
N ILE A 102 4.73 6.25 -11.47
CA ILE A 102 3.52 6.69 -12.15
C ILE A 102 3.87 7.77 -13.17
N PHE A 103 3.29 7.67 -14.37
CA PHE A 103 3.55 8.60 -15.47
C PHE A 103 2.31 9.42 -15.84
N SER A 104 1.12 8.93 -15.58
CA SER A 104 -0.12 9.67 -15.85
C SER A 104 -1.26 9.18 -14.99
N PHE A 105 -2.25 10.07 -14.82
CA PHE A 105 -3.46 9.79 -14.06
C PHE A 105 -4.70 10.03 -14.93
N GLN A 106 -5.73 9.24 -14.69
CA GLN A 106 -7.11 9.57 -15.05
C GLN A 106 -7.75 10.28 -13.85
N PRO A 107 -8.90 10.93 -14.02
CA PRO A 107 -9.64 11.44 -12.88
C PRO A 107 -9.89 10.33 -11.87
N LEU A 108 -9.80 10.67 -10.58
CA LEU A 108 -10.01 9.68 -9.52
C LEU A 108 -11.39 9.03 -9.68
N PRO A 109 -11.45 7.69 -9.76
CA PRO A 109 -12.74 6.99 -9.87
C PRO A 109 -13.65 7.31 -8.68
N GLN A 110 -14.89 7.74 -8.98
CA GLN A 110 -15.82 8.20 -7.94
C GLN A 110 -16.64 7.07 -7.31
N ASN A 111 -16.61 5.88 -7.91
CA ASN A 111 -17.37 4.72 -7.44
C ASN A 111 -16.71 3.98 -6.28
N PHE A 112 -15.50 4.36 -5.90
CA PHE A 112 -14.71 3.67 -4.91
C PHE A 112 -14.53 4.51 -3.65
N GLU A 113 -13.66 4.07 -2.75
CA GLU A 113 -13.61 4.56 -1.39
C GLU A 113 -12.87 5.88 -1.20
N MET A 114 -12.04 6.28 -2.17
CA MET A 114 -11.20 7.48 -2.01
C MET A 114 -11.89 8.73 -2.56
N LYS A 115 -11.71 9.85 -1.86
CA LYS A 115 -12.24 11.16 -2.30
C LYS A 115 -11.16 12.06 -2.88
N ARG A 116 -9.88 11.84 -2.53
CA ARG A 116 -8.78 12.69 -2.97
C ARG A 116 -7.52 11.87 -3.17
N VAL A 117 -6.69 12.33 -4.10
CA VAL A 117 -5.31 11.90 -4.27
C VAL A 117 -4.45 13.16 -4.34
N GLU A 118 -3.31 13.17 -3.63
CA GLU A 118 -2.43 14.32 -3.56
C GLU A 118 -0.97 13.88 -3.61
N LEU A 119 -0.09 14.80 -3.99
CA LEU A 119 1.34 14.59 -4.07
C LEU A 119 2.03 15.22 -2.86
N PHE A 120 2.99 14.50 -2.28
CA PHE A 120 3.71 14.94 -1.09
C PHE A 120 5.22 14.81 -1.30
N ASP A 121 5.96 15.84 -0.94
CA ASP A 121 7.43 15.78 -0.93
C ASP A 121 7.92 14.88 0.21
N THR A 122 7.24 14.96 1.35
CA THR A 122 7.50 14.12 2.52
C THR A 122 6.16 13.61 3.04
N LEU A 123 6.19 12.50 3.78
CA LEU A 123 4.96 11.96 4.35
C LEU A 123 4.35 12.92 5.36
N PRO A 124 3.03 13.16 5.31
CA PRO A 124 2.37 13.98 6.33
C PRO A 124 2.31 13.25 7.67
N GLN A 125 2.07 14.00 8.75
CA GLN A 125 1.90 13.39 10.07
C GLN A 125 0.56 12.66 10.21
N GLU A 126 -0.45 13.12 9.48
CA GLU A 126 -1.82 12.60 9.55
C GLU A 126 -1.98 11.36 8.66
N MET A 127 -1.22 10.32 8.95
CA MET A 127 -1.34 9.03 8.25
C MET A 127 -2.42 8.17 8.92
N THR A 128 -3.20 7.48 8.09
CA THR A 128 -4.24 6.56 8.58
C THR A 128 -3.62 5.39 9.35
N TYR A 129 -2.47 4.91 8.88
CA TYR A 129 -1.77 3.76 9.48
C TYR A 129 -0.34 4.17 9.86
N PRO A 130 -0.18 5.00 10.91
CA PRO A 130 1.13 5.58 11.23
C PRO A 130 2.16 4.58 11.72
N HIS A 131 1.73 3.40 12.19
CA HIS A 131 2.63 2.36 12.68
C HIS A 131 2.94 1.30 11.62
N ILE A 132 2.42 1.44 10.41
CA ILE A 132 2.59 0.46 9.35
C ILE A 132 3.18 1.13 8.10
N GLN A 133 2.46 2.07 7.51
CA GLN A 133 2.78 2.57 6.17
C GLN A 133 4.09 3.36 6.08
N PRO A 134 4.49 4.17 7.07
CA PRO A 134 5.82 4.80 7.02
C PRO A 134 6.96 3.80 6.94
N PHE A 135 6.84 2.64 7.58
CA PHE A 135 7.83 1.56 7.46
C PHE A 135 7.86 0.97 6.06
N LEU A 136 6.71 0.82 5.42
CA LEU A 136 6.63 0.30 4.05
C LEU A 136 7.28 1.29 3.07
N VAL A 137 7.05 2.59 3.25
CA VAL A 137 7.71 3.63 2.44
C VAL A 137 9.22 3.56 2.62
N GLU A 138 9.70 3.38 3.86
CA GLU A 138 11.13 3.24 4.15
C GLU A 138 11.72 2.02 3.46
N MET A 139 11.02 0.89 3.47
CA MET A 139 11.45 -0.32 2.76
C MET A 139 11.63 -0.08 1.26
N VAL A 140 10.72 0.68 0.66
CA VAL A 140 10.80 1.07 -0.75
C VAL A 140 12.03 1.95 -0.98
N GLN A 141 12.29 2.91 -0.11
CA GLN A 141 13.48 3.79 -0.20
C GLN A 141 14.77 2.97 -0.07
N GLN A 142 14.82 2.03 0.85
CA GLN A 142 15.98 1.15 1.03
C GLN A 142 16.23 0.26 -0.18
N ALA A 143 15.19 -0.04 -0.94
CA ALA A 143 15.31 -0.79 -2.19
C ALA A 143 15.80 0.06 -3.38
N GLY A 144 16.04 1.35 -3.16
CA GLY A 144 16.62 2.25 -4.16
C GLY A 144 15.63 3.13 -4.91
N PHE A 145 14.39 3.22 -4.44
CA PHE A 145 13.34 4.03 -5.11
C PHE A 145 12.97 5.34 -4.39
#